data_d9b3bd5b300e9c005c253875a1e62baa
#
_entry.id   d9b3bd5b300e9c005c253875a1e62baa
#
_cell.length_a   1.000
_cell.length_b   1.000
_cell.length_c   1.000
_cell.angle_alpha   90.00
_cell.angle_beta   90.00
_cell.angle_gamma   90.00
#
_symmetry.space_group_name_H-M   'P 1'
#
loop_
_entity.id
_entity.type
_entity.pdbx_description
1 polymer ?
#
loop_
_entity_poly.entity_id
_entity_poly.type
_entity_poly.pdbx_seq_one_letter_code
_entity_poly.pdbx_strand_id
1 'polypeptide(L)'
;AGQCPLIVGDTAILAPAGPETLMMGVDCATGQIRWKTPNPQGLKMSHASIMPAVIGGVPMYVYAALGGMVGVSAEAGREGTLLWFTRDWDRSVIAPSPVIFEDGRIFVTAGYGGGGMMLQVTREGDTFRVATLQTFKANEGFASEQQTPVRIDGHLFGVLPNDAGPLRNQLVCVSPDDVRTFVWTSGRDRRFGLGPYLAADGKLYVLADDGMLTMLRATAEGYRELGQKHILDGHDAWGPMALAGGLLVLRDSTRMVCVDLRGGK
;
A
#
# COMPACT_ATOMS: atom_id res chain seq x y z
N ALA A 1 2.36 15.56 -7.31
CA ALA A 1 1.68 14.67 -6.37
C ALA A 1 1.96 13.23 -6.76
N GLY A 2 2.35 12.39 -5.80
CA GLY A 2 2.61 10.96 -6.02
C GLY A 2 1.43 10.05 -5.64
N GLN A 3 0.29 10.64 -5.30
CA GLN A 3 -0.90 9.91 -4.90
C GLN A 3 -1.74 9.51 -6.12
N CYS A 4 -2.25 8.26 -6.14
CA CYS A 4 -3.23 7.84 -7.12
C CYS A 4 -4.65 8.24 -6.65
N PRO A 5 -5.49 8.85 -7.51
CA PRO A 5 -6.88 9.07 -7.21
C PRO A 5 -7.64 7.73 -7.09
N LEU A 6 -8.60 7.67 -6.16
CA LEU A 6 -9.51 6.53 -6.06
C LEU A 6 -10.79 6.87 -6.82
N ILE A 7 -11.21 6.00 -7.74
CA ILE A 7 -12.46 6.16 -8.48
C ILE A 7 -13.53 5.26 -7.87
N VAL A 8 -14.65 5.85 -7.44
CA VAL A 8 -15.81 5.15 -6.91
C VAL A 8 -17.04 5.58 -7.70
N GLY A 9 -17.54 4.67 -8.54
CA GLY A 9 -18.61 5.00 -9.49
C GLY A 9 -18.16 6.10 -10.44
N ASP A 10 -18.85 7.23 -10.40
CA ASP A 10 -18.59 8.45 -11.19
C ASP A 10 -17.86 9.56 -10.40
N THR A 11 -17.29 9.22 -9.24
CA THR A 11 -16.62 10.16 -8.34
C THR A 11 -15.14 9.83 -8.19
N ALA A 12 -14.29 10.81 -8.45
CA ALA A 12 -12.88 10.77 -8.13
C ALA A 12 -12.65 11.29 -6.69
N ILE A 13 -12.09 10.44 -5.84
CA ILE A 13 -11.75 10.77 -4.46
C ILE A 13 -10.29 11.20 -4.43
N LEU A 14 -10.05 12.42 -3.96
CA LEU A 14 -8.75 13.07 -3.90
C LEU A 14 -8.43 13.51 -2.47
N ALA A 15 -7.17 13.44 -2.07
CA ALA A 15 -6.71 14.00 -0.79
C ALA A 15 -5.65 15.09 -1.03
N PRO A 16 -6.05 16.31 -1.39
CA PRO A 16 -5.11 17.42 -1.60
C PRO A 16 -4.39 17.81 -0.30
N ALA A 17 -4.98 17.53 0.85
CA ALA A 17 -4.48 17.87 2.18
C ALA A 17 -3.90 19.29 2.24
N GLY A 18 -4.67 20.22 1.66
CA GLY A 18 -4.39 21.65 1.71
C GLY A 18 -4.85 22.28 3.02
N PRO A 19 -4.65 23.59 3.20
CA PRO A 19 -4.97 24.26 4.46
C PRO A 19 -6.44 24.10 4.91
N GLU A 20 -7.36 24.10 3.97
CA GLU A 20 -8.80 24.04 4.28
C GLU A 20 -9.43 22.68 3.97
N THR A 21 -8.87 21.93 3.00
CA THR A 21 -9.47 20.70 2.48
C THR A 21 -8.51 19.53 2.59
N LEU A 22 -8.86 18.57 3.43
CA LEU A 22 -8.13 17.32 3.58
C LEU A 22 -8.40 16.35 2.42
N MET A 23 -9.68 16.09 2.17
CA MET A 23 -10.16 15.14 1.15
C MET A 23 -11.36 15.73 0.42
N MET A 24 -11.60 15.31 -0.82
CA MET A 24 -12.77 15.73 -1.58
C MET A 24 -13.19 14.68 -2.61
N GLY A 25 -14.49 14.66 -2.89
CA GLY A 25 -15.07 13.93 -4.02
C GLY A 25 -15.35 14.88 -5.18
N VAL A 26 -14.91 14.51 -6.37
CA VAL A 26 -15.05 15.27 -7.60
C VAL A 26 -15.80 14.45 -8.63
N ASP A 27 -16.79 15.03 -9.27
CA ASP A 27 -17.50 14.40 -10.38
C ASP A 27 -16.56 14.17 -11.57
N CYS A 28 -16.47 12.92 -12.03
CA CYS A 28 -15.51 12.54 -13.09
C CYS A 28 -15.85 13.16 -14.46
N ALA A 29 -17.13 13.45 -14.73
CA ALA A 29 -17.57 13.99 -16.02
C ALA A 29 -17.45 15.52 -16.08
N THR A 30 -17.76 16.20 -14.98
CA THR A 30 -17.88 17.66 -14.96
C THR A 30 -16.73 18.37 -14.23
N GLY A 31 -15.97 17.65 -13.40
CA GLY A 31 -14.96 18.23 -12.52
C GLY A 31 -15.53 19.01 -11.33
N GLN A 32 -16.84 19.00 -11.12
CA GLN A 32 -17.47 19.68 -9.99
C GLN A 32 -17.18 18.94 -8.67
N ILE A 33 -16.94 19.73 -7.62
CA ILE A 33 -16.74 19.16 -6.29
C ILE A 33 -18.10 18.79 -5.70
N ARG A 34 -18.28 17.53 -5.34
CA ARG A 34 -19.49 16.98 -4.73
C ARG A 34 -19.49 17.17 -3.22
N TRP A 35 -18.34 16.98 -2.58
CA TRP A 35 -18.16 17.13 -1.14
C TRP A 35 -16.70 17.44 -0.78
N LYS A 36 -16.49 18.00 0.41
CA LYS A 36 -15.16 18.28 0.98
C LYS A 36 -15.11 17.85 2.45
N THR A 37 -13.96 17.32 2.86
CA THR A 37 -13.61 17.12 4.26
C THR A 37 -12.70 18.26 4.71
N PRO A 38 -13.03 19.02 5.78
CA PRO A 38 -12.15 20.04 6.33
C PRO A 38 -10.83 19.46 6.85
N ASN A 39 -9.79 20.31 6.97
CA ASN A 39 -8.47 19.94 7.48
C ASN A 39 -8.04 20.73 8.74
N PRO A 40 -8.82 20.69 9.84
CA PRO A 40 -8.46 21.44 11.04
C PRO A 40 -7.21 20.92 11.76
N GLN A 41 -6.80 19.68 11.47
CA GLN A 41 -5.60 19.06 12.02
C GLN A 41 -4.31 19.51 11.32
N GLY A 42 -4.41 20.19 10.19
CA GLY A 42 -3.27 20.67 9.41
C GLY A 42 -2.44 19.55 8.77
N LEU A 43 -3.11 18.42 8.44
CA LEU A 43 -2.46 17.28 7.77
C LEU A 43 -1.95 17.70 6.39
N LYS A 44 -0.84 17.07 5.96
CA LYS A 44 -0.25 17.32 4.65
C LYS A 44 -0.34 16.08 3.76
N MET A 45 -0.33 16.28 2.45
CA MET A 45 -0.37 15.20 1.48
C MET A 45 0.86 14.30 1.63
N SER A 46 0.62 12.99 1.63
CA SER A 46 1.63 11.94 1.48
C SER A 46 1.58 11.37 0.05
N HIS A 47 2.42 10.37 -0.24
CA HIS A 47 2.37 9.62 -1.49
C HIS A 47 1.41 8.41 -1.43
N ALA A 48 0.92 8.06 -0.24
CA ALA A 48 -0.04 6.98 -0.07
C ALA A 48 -1.35 7.23 -0.82
N SER A 49 -1.96 6.18 -1.33
CA SER A 49 -3.29 6.27 -1.93
C SER A 49 -4.39 6.14 -0.87
N ILE A 50 -5.55 6.69 -1.20
CA ILE A 50 -6.77 6.52 -0.40
C ILE A 50 -7.25 5.08 -0.58
N MET A 51 -7.56 4.41 0.53
CA MET A 51 -8.04 3.02 0.52
C MET A 51 -9.51 2.97 0.96
N PRO A 52 -10.38 2.30 0.17
CA PRO A 52 -11.74 2.05 0.61
C PRO A 52 -11.75 1.00 1.72
N ALA A 53 -12.65 1.16 2.69
CA ALA A 53 -12.82 0.25 3.80
C ALA A 53 -14.30 0.14 4.22
N VAL A 54 -14.67 -0.96 4.87
CA VAL A 54 -15.92 -1.09 5.62
C VAL A 54 -15.54 -1.53 7.02
N ILE A 55 -15.72 -0.66 8.01
CA ILE A 55 -15.38 -0.94 9.40
C ILE A 55 -16.62 -0.77 10.28
N GLY A 56 -16.94 -1.81 11.04
CA GLY A 56 -18.17 -1.80 11.86
C GLY A 56 -19.44 -1.58 11.04
N GLY A 57 -19.47 -2.04 9.79
CA GLY A 57 -20.57 -1.88 8.84
C GLY A 57 -20.67 -0.50 8.17
N VAL A 58 -19.71 0.41 8.42
CA VAL A 58 -19.68 1.76 7.86
C VAL A 58 -18.66 1.84 6.73
N PRO A 59 -19.07 2.16 5.49
CA PRO A 59 -18.15 2.42 4.40
C PRO A 59 -17.40 3.74 4.63
N MET A 60 -16.08 3.70 4.39
CA MET A 60 -15.21 4.87 4.58
C MET A 60 -14.00 4.86 3.66
N TYR A 61 -13.36 5.99 3.56
CA TYR A 61 -12.07 6.22 2.92
C TYR A 61 -10.99 6.36 3.99
N VAL A 62 -9.99 5.49 3.97
CA VAL A 62 -8.85 5.54 4.89
C VAL A 62 -7.66 6.17 4.19
N TYR A 63 -7.02 7.13 4.84
CA TYR A 63 -5.87 7.82 4.29
C TYR A 63 -4.78 8.04 5.34
N ALA A 64 -3.55 7.69 4.97
CA ALA A 64 -2.34 7.97 5.75
C ALA A 64 -1.69 9.26 5.24
N ALA A 65 -1.98 10.37 5.88
CA ALA A 65 -1.39 11.67 5.60
C ALA A 65 -0.09 11.88 6.39
N LEU A 66 0.71 12.89 6.03
CA LEU A 66 1.74 13.39 6.94
C LEU A 66 1.07 14.13 8.10
N GLY A 67 1.41 13.77 9.32
CA GLY A 67 0.80 14.28 10.55
C GLY A 67 -0.32 13.42 11.11
N GLY A 68 -0.67 12.27 10.49
CA GLY A 68 -1.63 11.33 11.04
C GLY A 68 -2.46 10.57 10.00
N MET A 69 -3.41 9.78 10.49
CA MET A 69 -4.33 8.99 9.67
C MET A 69 -5.77 9.39 9.93
N VAL A 70 -6.61 9.21 8.91
CA VAL A 70 -8.03 9.52 8.96
C VAL A 70 -8.89 8.42 8.35
N GLY A 71 -10.13 8.32 8.84
CA GLY A 71 -11.23 7.68 8.16
C GLY A 71 -12.32 8.71 7.87
N VAL A 72 -12.73 8.78 6.61
CA VAL A 72 -13.74 9.72 6.10
C VAL A 72 -14.92 8.92 5.57
N SER A 73 -16.13 9.32 5.90
CA SER A 73 -17.35 8.62 5.49
C SER A 73 -17.50 8.54 3.97
N ALA A 74 -17.83 7.34 3.50
CA ALA A 74 -18.27 7.06 2.13
C ALA A 74 -19.79 6.73 2.07
N GLU A 75 -20.53 6.89 3.18
CA GLU A 75 -21.97 6.66 3.22
C GLU A 75 -22.71 7.72 2.42
N ALA A 76 -23.71 7.29 1.64
CA ALA A 76 -24.58 8.20 0.91
C ALA A 76 -25.26 9.20 1.85
N GLY A 77 -25.16 10.49 1.52
CA GLY A 77 -25.68 11.61 2.33
C GLY A 77 -24.81 12.01 3.53
N ARG A 78 -23.70 11.29 3.78
CA ARG A 78 -22.70 11.64 4.83
C ARG A 78 -21.28 11.66 4.28
N GLU A 79 -21.12 11.63 2.95
CA GLU A 79 -19.81 11.63 2.30
C GLU A 79 -18.96 12.82 2.75
N GLY A 80 -17.71 12.60 2.96
CA GLY A 80 -16.77 13.62 3.40
C GLY A 80 -16.79 13.94 4.90
N THR A 81 -17.67 13.31 5.69
CA THR A 81 -17.66 13.47 7.15
C THR A 81 -16.44 12.77 7.74
N LEU A 82 -15.63 13.47 8.55
CA LEU A 82 -14.53 12.89 9.28
C LEU A 82 -15.09 11.96 10.37
N LEU A 83 -14.78 10.65 10.29
CA LEU A 83 -15.24 9.64 11.24
C LEU A 83 -14.26 9.44 12.38
N TRP A 84 -12.97 9.42 12.08
CA TRP A 84 -11.89 9.25 13.05
C TRP A 84 -10.59 9.86 12.56
N PHE A 85 -9.72 10.16 13.51
CA PHE A 85 -8.37 10.67 13.31
C PHE A 85 -7.44 10.14 14.39
N THR A 86 -6.18 9.81 14.02
CA THR A 86 -5.11 9.52 14.98
C THR A 86 -3.79 10.14 14.51
N ARG A 87 -2.97 10.57 15.48
CA ARG A 87 -1.56 11.00 15.26
C ARG A 87 -0.55 9.89 15.47
N ASP A 88 -0.97 8.69 15.84
CA ASP A 88 -0.05 7.58 16.18
C ASP A 88 0.83 7.22 14.98
N TRP A 89 0.32 7.41 13.75
CA TRP A 89 1.09 7.25 12.52
C TRP A 89 1.44 8.63 11.94
N ASP A 90 2.54 9.22 12.45
CA ASP A 90 3.13 10.44 11.88
C ASP A 90 4.56 10.13 11.43
N ARG A 91 4.82 10.19 10.14
CA ARG A 91 6.10 9.87 9.50
C ARG A 91 6.46 10.96 8.49
N SER A 92 7.77 11.17 8.29
CA SER A 92 8.27 12.21 7.38
C SER A 92 8.00 11.90 5.90
N VAL A 93 7.99 10.62 5.54
CA VAL A 93 7.67 10.12 4.19
C VAL A 93 6.79 8.90 4.32
N ILE A 94 5.67 8.88 3.59
CA ILE A 94 4.75 7.75 3.53
C ILE A 94 4.42 7.52 2.06
N ALA A 95 4.88 6.38 1.50
CA ALA A 95 4.56 5.97 0.14
C ALA A 95 3.60 4.77 0.10
N PRO A 96 3.79 3.71 0.90
CA PRO A 96 2.85 2.61 0.94
C PRO A 96 1.47 3.05 1.44
N SER A 97 0.43 2.54 0.81
CA SER A 97 -0.96 2.77 1.22
C SER A 97 -1.34 1.87 2.40
N PRO A 98 -2.33 2.24 3.22
CA PRO A 98 -2.84 1.39 4.28
C PRO A 98 -3.36 0.04 3.76
N VAL A 99 -3.03 -1.05 4.43
CA VAL A 99 -3.61 -2.37 4.17
C VAL A 99 -4.74 -2.61 5.16
N ILE A 100 -5.96 -2.73 4.64
CA ILE A 100 -7.19 -2.83 5.44
C ILE A 100 -7.57 -4.29 5.62
N PHE A 101 -7.98 -4.66 6.84
CA PHE A 101 -8.52 -5.98 7.17
C PHE A 101 -10.01 -5.88 7.52
N GLU A 102 -10.74 -6.97 7.29
CA GLU A 102 -12.19 -7.04 7.48
C GLU A 102 -12.60 -6.87 8.96
N ASP A 103 -11.70 -7.20 9.88
CA ASP A 103 -11.90 -7.07 11.34
C ASP A 103 -11.62 -5.65 11.88
N GLY A 104 -11.35 -4.70 10.99
CA GLY A 104 -11.05 -3.31 11.32
C GLY A 104 -9.60 -3.05 11.69
N ARG A 105 -8.71 -4.05 11.58
CA ARG A 105 -7.26 -3.81 11.65
C ARG A 105 -6.80 -3.06 10.42
N ILE A 106 -5.77 -2.23 10.59
CA ILE A 106 -5.11 -1.48 9.52
C ILE A 106 -3.60 -1.59 9.73
N PHE A 107 -2.92 -2.18 8.75
CA PHE A 107 -1.46 -2.18 8.73
C PHE A 107 -0.95 -1.01 7.91
N VAL A 108 0.00 -0.27 8.47
CA VAL A 108 0.70 0.84 7.80
C VAL A 108 2.20 0.69 7.93
N THR A 109 2.91 1.13 6.93
CA THR A 109 4.37 1.03 6.88
C THR A 109 4.98 2.19 6.11
N ALA A 110 6.25 2.46 6.39
CA ALA A 110 7.04 3.45 5.66
C ALA A 110 8.53 3.10 5.74
N GLY A 111 9.28 3.51 4.73
CA GLY A 111 10.74 3.54 4.76
C GLY A 111 11.28 4.72 5.57
N TYR A 112 12.56 5.02 5.38
CA TYR A 112 13.25 6.16 6.01
C TYR A 112 13.13 6.19 7.55
N GLY A 113 13.23 5.03 8.18
CA GLY A 113 13.08 4.86 9.63
C GLY A 113 11.63 4.80 10.11
N GLY A 114 10.64 4.83 9.22
CA GLY A 114 9.21 4.82 9.57
C GLY A 114 8.74 3.53 10.21
N GLY A 115 9.27 2.38 9.77
CA GLY A 115 8.91 1.07 10.28
C GLY A 115 7.50 0.63 9.94
N GLY A 116 6.85 -0.07 10.85
CA GLY A 116 5.48 -0.57 10.68
C GLY A 116 4.62 -0.34 11.93
N MET A 117 3.30 -0.30 11.72
CA MET A 117 2.30 -0.19 12.78
C MET A 117 1.04 -0.97 12.40
N MET A 118 0.48 -1.67 13.37
CA MET A 118 -0.85 -2.25 13.29
C MET A 118 -1.80 -1.46 14.18
N LEU A 119 -2.86 -0.94 13.59
CA LEU A 119 -3.94 -0.25 14.28
C LEU A 119 -5.19 -1.13 14.34
N GLN A 120 -6.03 -0.89 15.33
CA GLN A 120 -7.41 -1.37 15.40
C GLN A 120 -8.36 -0.19 15.38
N VAL A 121 -9.27 -0.16 14.42
CA VAL A 121 -10.38 0.78 14.39
C VAL A 121 -11.65 0.01 14.76
N THR A 122 -12.35 0.48 15.78
CA THR A 122 -13.58 -0.17 16.30
C THR A 122 -14.70 0.85 16.32
N ARG A 123 -15.87 0.46 15.81
CA ARG A 123 -17.08 1.28 15.92
C ARG A 123 -17.66 1.17 17.33
N GLU A 124 -17.95 2.31 17.95
CA GLU A 124 -18.59 2.42 19.27
C GLU A 124 -19.83 3.33 19.14
N GLY A 125 -20.97 2.72 18.84
CA GLY A 125 -22.19 3.48 18.50
C GLY A 125 -22.06 4.25 17.21
N ASP A 126 -22.12 5.58 17.28
CA ASP A 126 -21.96 6.50 16.15
C ASP A 126 -20.53 7.04 16.00
N THR A 127 -19.62 6.63 16.87
CA THR A 127 -18.21 7.05 16.87
C THR A 127 -17.27 5.90 16.57
N PHE A 128 -16.00 6.22 16.39
CA PHE A 128 -14.94 5.24 16.16
C PHE A 128 -13.81 5.47 17.16
N ARG A 129 -13.32 4.37 17.73
CA ARG A 129 -12.10 4.35 18.54
C ARG A 129 -10.96 3.77 17.72
N VAL A 130 -9.80 4.41 17.79
CA VAL A 130 -8.55 3.92 17.18
C VAL A 130 -7.59 3.54 18.29
N ALA A 131 -7.00 2.35 18.21
CA ALA A 131 -6.01 1.86 19.14
C ALA A 131 -4.78 1.34 18.38
N THR A 132 -3.58 1.68 18.83
CA THR A 132 -2.34 1.09 18.33
C THR A 132 -2.14 -0.28 18.96
N LEU A 133 -2.14 -1.34 18.14
CA LEU A 133 -1.88 -2.71 18.60
C LEU A 133 -0.38 -2.99 18.67
N GLN A 134 0.37 -2.59 17.64
CA GLN A 134 1.81 -2.80 17.53
C GLN A 134 2.45 -1.61 16.81
N THR A 135 3.66 -1.29 17.20
CA THR A 135 4.57 -0.39 16.45
C THR A 135 5.99 -0.92 16.58
N PHE A 136 6.78 -0.80 15.51
CA PHE A 136 8.14 -1.35 15.46
C PHE A 136 8.97 -0.68 14.36
N LYS A 137 10.28 -0.75 14.49
CA LYS A 137 11.23 -0.29 13.47
C LYS A 137 11.35 -1.31 12.34
N ALA A 138 11.87 -0.89 11.20
CA ALA A 138 12.03 -1.74 10.02
C ALA A 138 12.93 -2.98 10.24
N ASN A 139 13.85 -2.92 11.18
CA ASN A 139 14.71 -4.06 11.57
C ASN A 139 14.11 -4.95 12.67
N GLU A 140 12.90 -4.66 13.13
CA GLU A 140 12.20 -5.38 14.19
C GLU A 140 10.95 -6.11 13.70
N GLY A 141 10.57 -5.94 12.42
CA GLY A 141 9.38 -6.53 11.85
C GLY A 141 9.20 -6.17 10.38
N PHE A 142 7.99 -6.45 9.86
CA PHE A 142 7.68 -6.23 8.46
C PHE A 142 7.46 -4.73 8.18
N ALA A 143 8.29 -4.19 7.32
CA ALA A 143 8.13 -2.85 6.78
C ALA A 143 8.32 -2.86 5.26
N SER A 144 7.83 -1.83 4.58
CA SER A 144 8.05 -1.59 3.15
C SER A 144 8.30 -0.11 2.93
N GLU A 145 9.18 0.23 1.99
CA GLU A 145 9.61 1.62 1.79
C GLU A 145 8.70 2.37 0.83
N GLN A 146 8.42 1.79 -0.35
CA GLN A 146 7.66 2.45 -1.41
C GLN A 146 6.40 1.69 -1.82
N GLN A 147 6.47 0.36 -1.86
CA GLN A 147 5.38 -0.46 -2.36
C GLN A 147 4.41 -0.85 -1.24
N THR A 148 3.12 -0.76 -1.54
CA THR A 148 2.09 -1.26 -0.62
C THR A 148 2.19 -2.79 -0.50
N PRO A 149 2.26 -3.36 0.71
CA PRO A 149 2.21 -4.81 0.88
C PRO A 149 0.95 -5.42 0.26
N VAL A 150 1.10 -6.56 -0.42
CA VAL A 150 -0.05 -7.27 -0.98
C VAL A 150 -0.54 -8.35 -0.03
N ARG A 151 -1.86 -8.50 0.06
CA ARG A 151 -2.52 -9.51 0.87
C ARG A 151 -3.02 -10.64 -0.01
N ILE A 152 -2.59 -11.88 0.29
CA ILE A 152 -2.97 -13.09 -0.45
C ILE A 152 -3.18 -14.21 0.56
N ASP A 153 -4.31 -14.90 0.51
CA ASP A 153 -4.64 -16.07 1.34
C ASP A 153 -4.34 -15.84 2.84
N GLY A 154 -4.75 -14.67 3.34
CA GLY A 154 -4.60 -14.29 4.74
C GLY A 154 -3.20 -13.85 5.16
N HIS A 155 -2.22 -13.81 4.26
CA HIS A 155 -0.84 -13.37 4.55
C HIS A 155 -0.51 -12.06 3.83
N LEU A 156 0.49 -11.35 4.35
CA LEU A 156 1.08 -10.17 3.73
C LEU A 156 2.42 -10.53 3.09
N PHE A 157 2.63 -9.97 1.89
CA PHE A 157 3.88 -10.12 1.14
C PHE A 157 4.40 -8.74 0.78
N GLY A 158 5.71 -8.57 0.86
CA GLY A 158 6.36 -7.33 0.44
C GLY A 158 7.87 -7.40 0.56
N VAL A 159 8.54 -6.41 0.02
CA VAL A 159 10.00 -6.28 0.07
C VAL A 159 10.38 -5.38 1.23
N LEU A 160 11.29 -5.85 2.06
CA LEU A 160 11.80 -5.09 3.20
C LEU A 160 12.65 -3.89 2.75
N PRO A 161 12.56 -2.75 3.45
CA PRO A 161 13.25 -1.52 3.08
C PRO A 161 14.77 -1.61 3.30
N ASN A 162 15.50 -0.60 2.84
CA ASN A 162 16.94 -0.52 2.96
C ASN A 162 17.41 -0.49 4.43
N ASP A 163 16.61 0.03 5.34
CA ASP A 163 16.89 0.13 6.78
C ASP A 163 16.46 -1.10 7.61
N ALA A 164 16.05 -2.20 6.96
CA ALA A 164 15.74 -3.47 7.61
C ALA A 164 16.98 -4.29 8.04
N GLY A 165 18.15 -3.68 8.09
CA GLY A 165 19.41 -4.31 8.54
C GLY A 165 19.83 -5.48 7.66
N PRO A 166 20.17 -6.66 8.23
CA PRO A 166 20.62 -7.82 7.47
C PRO A 166 19.60 -8.37 6.48
N LEU A 167 18.32 -8.12 6.73
CA LEU A 167 17.20 -8.60 5.90
C LEU A 167 16.78 -7.60 4.82
N ARG A 168 17.47 -6.45 4.70
CA ARG A 168 17.11 -5.43 3.72
C ARG A 168 16.92 -6.01 2.31
N ASN A 169 15.93 -5.50 1.61
CA ASN A 169 15.61 -5.82 0.22
C ASN A 169 15.22 -7.29 -0.03
N GLN A 170 14.96 -8.07 1.01
CA GLN A 170 14.40 -9.42 0.87
C GLN A 170 12.88 -9.34 0.73
N LEU A 171 12.33 -10.19 -0.12
CA LEU A 171 10.89 -10.45 -0.15
C LEU A 171 10.55 -11.34 1.05
N VAL A 172 9.48 -11.01 1.73
CA VAL A 172 9.03 -11.73 2.92
C VAL A 172 7.55 -12.03 2.87
N CYS A 173 7.15 -13.04 3.64
CA CYS A 173 5.77 -13.36 3.97
C CYS A 173 5.60 -13.26 5.48
N VAL A 174 4.52 -12.62 5.93
CA VAL A 174 4.15 -12.51 7.35
C VAL A 174 2.68 -12.83 7.55
N SER A 175 2.34 -13.31 8.75
CA SER A 175 0.95 -13.33 9.23
C SER A 175 0.54 -11.92 9.68
N PRO A 176 -0.66 -11.44 9.36
CA PRO A 176 -1.17 -10.18 9.91
C PRO A 176 -1.41 -10.24 11.44
N ASP A 177 -1.40 -11.43 12.05
CA ASP A 177 -1.54 -11.61 13.49
C ASP A 177 -0.20 -11.39 14.22
N ASP A 178 0.91 -11.62 13.53
CA ASP A 178 2.26 -11.31 14.00
C ASP A 178 3.13 -10.80 12.85
N VAL A 179 3.10 -9.50 12.62
CA VAL A 179 3.89 -8.82 11.58
C VAL A 179 5.37 -8.64 11.94
N ARG A 180 5.79 -9.12 13.11
CA ARG A 180 7.18 -9.07 13.55
C ARG A 180 7.93 -10.36 13.25
N THR A 181 7.22 -11.47 13.11
CA THR A 181 7.80 -12.77 12.78
C THR A 181 7.56 -13.12 11.32
N PHE A 182 8.63 -13.38 10.59
CA PHE A 182 8.53 -13.77 9.18
C PHE A 182 8.18 -15.25 9.06
N VAL A 183 7.12 -15.58 8.33
CA VAL A 183 6.78 -16.95 7.94
C VAL A 183 7.91 -17.52 7.08
N TRP A 184 8.38 -16.70 6.13
CA TRP A 184 9.59 -16.95 5.36
C TRP A 184 10.20 -15.65 4.81
N THR A 185 11.46 -15.73 4.39
CA THR A 185 12.18 -14.69 3.65
C THR A 185 12.80 -15.28 2.38
N SER A 186 13.05 -14.47 1.37
CA SER A 186 13.72 -14.90 0.12
C SER A 186 15.18 -15.29 0.32
N GLY A 187 15.76 -15.02 1.48
CA GLY A 187 17.15 -15.31 1.80
C GLY A 187 18.13 -14.22 1.35
N ARG A 188 19.39 -14.37 1.77
CA ARG A 188 20.43 -13.36 1.56
C ARG A 188 20.80 -13.17 0.10
N ASP A 189 20.67 -14.22 -0.70
CA ASP A 189 21.09 -14.24 -2.10
C ASP A 189 19.98 -13.78 -3.06
N ARG A 190 18.77 -13.51 -2.54
CA ARG A 190 17.61 -13.03 -3.30
C ARG A 190 17.14 -11.70 -2.75
N ARG A 191 17.60 -10.62 -3.37
CA ARG A 191 17.27 -9.24 -3.00
C ARG A 191 16.60 -8.55 -4.18
N PHE A 192 15.60 -7.72 -3.88
CA PHE A 192 14.73 -7.11 -4.88
C PHE A 192 14.84 -5.58 -4.93
N GLY A 193 15.65 -4.99 -4.06
CA GLY A 193 15.76 -3.53 -3.97
C GLY A 193 14.44 -2.87 -3.58
N LEU A 194 14.09 -1.78 -4.23
CA LEU A 194 12.84 -1.02 -4.01
C LEU A 194 11.81 -1.26 -5.12
N GLY A 195 12.05 -2.24 -5.98
CA GLY A 195 11.25 -2.49 -7.15
C GLY A 195 9.80 -2.88 -6.84
N PRO A 196 8.87 -2.62 -7.79
CA PRO A 196 7.47 -2.91 -7.62
C PRO A 196 7.17 -4.40 -7.66
N TYR A 197 6.04 -4.75 -7.05
CA TYR A 197 5.49 -6.09 -7.15
C TYR A 197 3.96 -6.04 -7.31
N LEU A 198 3.41 -7.08 -7.92
CA LEU A 198 1.98 -7.29 -8.06
C LEU A 198 1.65 -8.78 -7.92
N ALA A 199 0.38 -9.04 -7.60
CA ALA A 199 -0.15 -10.39 -7.49
C ALA A 199 -1.20 -10.65 -8.55
N ALA A 200 -1.10 -11.81 -9.22
CA ALA A 200 -2.12 -12.28 -10.15
C ALA A 200 -2.04 -13.82 -10.28
N ASP A 201 -3.19 -14.47 -10.40
CA ASP A 201 -3.32 -15.93 -10.64
C ASP A 201 -2.47 -16.79 -9.70
N GLY A 202 -2.48 -16.49 -8.39
CA GLY A 202 -1.71 -17.21 -7.38
C GLY A 202 -0.19 -17.05 -7.49
N LYS A 203 0.25 -16.01 -8.21
CA LYS A 203 1.65 -15.67 -8.39
C LYS A 203 1.95 -14.25 -7.92
N LEU A 204 3.19 -14.04 -7.51
CA LEU A 204 3.79 -12.73 -7.32
C LEU A 204 4.77 -12.45 -8.47
N TYR A 205 4.70 -11.28 -9.03
CA TYR A 205 5.65 -10.73 -9.99
C TYR A 205 6.40 -9.61 -9.28
N VAL A 206 7.71 -9.73 -9.17
CA VAL A 206 8.56 -8.76 -8.48
C VAL A 206 9.59 -8.26 -9.48
N LEU A 207 9.59 -6.97 -9.75
CA LEU A 207 10.62 -6.33 -10.57
C LEU A 207 11.67 -5.73 -9.63
N ALA A 208 12.87 -6.27 -9.63
CA ALA A 208 13.97 -5.68 -8.89
C ALA A 208 14.41 -4.35 -9.53
N ASP A 209 15.03 -3.48 -8.76
CA ASP A 209 15.45 -2.15 -9.21
C ASP A 209 16.60 -2.18 -10.25
N ASP A 210 17.24 -3.34 -10.44
CA ASP A 210 18.19 -3.65 -11.50
C ASP A 210 17.54 -4.17 -12.80
N GLY A 211 16.21 -4.26 -12.86
CA GLY A 211 15.46 -4.70 -14.05
C GLY A 211 15.24 -6.22 -14.14
N MET A 212 15.59 -6.99 -13.11
CA MET A 212 15.29 -8.42 -13.03
C MET A 212 13.82 -8.64 -12.65
N LEU A 213 13.04 -9.22 -13.53
CA LEU A 213 11.67 -9.66 -13.24
C LEU A 213 11.70 -11.09 -12.71
N THR A 214 11.19 -11.30 -11.51
CA THR A 214 11.04 -12.62 -10.88
C THR A 214 9.56 -12.96 -10.73
N MET A 215 9.18 -14.16 -11.15
CA MET A 215 7.87 -14.74 -10.91
C MET A 215 7.99 -15.83 -9.85
N LEU A 216 7.14 -15.78 -8.84
CA LEU A 216 7.11 -16.76 -7.76
C LEU A 216 5.68 -17.15 -7.38
N ARG A 217 5.51 -18.28 -6.73
CA ARG A 217 4.22 -18.68 -6.17
C ARG A 217 3.90 -17.85 -4.93
N ALA A 218 2.70 -17.28 -4.91
CA ALA A 218 2.20 -16.54 -3.75
C ALA A 218 1.65 -17.53 -2.72
N THR A 219 2.50 -18.01 -1.80
CA THR A 219 2.14 -19.01 -0.79
C THR A 219 2.89 -18.76 0.53
N ALA A 220 2.27 -19.14 1.65
CA ALA A 220 2.90 -19.12 2.96
C ALA A 220 3.82 -20.32 3.21
N GLU A 221 3.83 -21.36 2.34
CA GLU A 221 4.65 -22.56 2.52
C GLU A 221 6.16 -22.34 2.39
N GLY A 222 6.58 -21.24 1.75
CA GLY A 222 7.98 -20.89 1.56
C GLY A 222 8.23 -20.08 0.29
N TYR A 223 9.44 -19.56 0.16
CA TYR A 223 9.89 -18.92 -1.06
C TYR A 223 9.98 -19.92 -2.21
N ARG A 224 9.20 -19.73 -3.25
CA ARG A 224 9.11 -20.67 -4.38
C ARG A 224 9.16 -19.92 -5.70
N GLU A 225 10.36 -19.75 -6.23
CA GLU A 225 10.61 -19.14 -7.53
C GLU A 225 10.10 -20.04 -8.66
N LEU A 226 9.38 -19.47 -9.62
CA LEU A 226 8.88 -20.13 -10.83
C LEU A 226 9.73 -19.80 -12.05
N GLY A 227 10.42 -18.68 -12.03
CA GLY A 227 11.33 -18.23 -13.07
C GLY A 227 11.73 -16.78 -12.89
N GLN A 228 12.81 -16.40 -13.56
CA GLN A 228 13.31 -15.03 -13.59
C GLN A 228 13.86 -14.68 -14.96
N LYS A 229 13.80 -13.40 -15.31
CA LYS A 229 14.37 -12.88 -16.55
C LYS A 229 14.75 -11.42 -16.40
N HIS A 230 15.91 -11.05 -16.87
CA HIS A 230 16.32 -9.65 -17.01
C HIS A 230 15.54 -9.02 -18.16
N ILE A 231 14.74 -8.00 -17.84
CA ILE A 231 13.80 -7.38 -18.81
C ILE A 231 14.20 -5.95 -19.12
N LEU A 232 14.77 -5.23 -18.16
CA LEU A 232 15.20 -3.83 -18.26
C LEU A 232 16.68 -3.72 -17.91
N ASP A 233 17.40 -2.85 -18.61
CA ASP A 233 18.84 -2.62 -18.39
C ASP A 233 19.08 -1.39 -17.50
N GLY A 234 18.00 -0.71 -17.11
CA GLY A 234 18.06 0.59 -16.48
C GLY A 234 18.16 0.55 -14.97
N HIS A 235 18.30 1.73 -14.44
CA HIS A 235 18.25 2.05 -13.04
C HIS A 235 16.83 2.50 -12.67
N ASP A 236 16.50 2.44 -11.38
CA ASP A 236 15.27 3.03 -10.86
C ASP A 236 14.00 2.41 -11.46
N ALA A 237 13.96 1.09 -11.53
CA ALA A 237 12.77 0.35 -11.97
C ALA A 237 11.67 0.35 -10.87
N TRP A 238 11.30 1.53 -10.36
CA TRP A 238 10.35 1.70 -9.25
C TRP A 238 8.92 1.99 -9.69
N GLY A 239 8.73 2.25 -10.97
CA GLY A 239 7.40 2.52 -11.52
C GLY A 239 6.46 1.34 -11.29
N PRO A 240 5.19 1.57 -10.92
CA PRO A 240 4.25 0.47 -10.74
C PRO A 240 4.09 -0.32 -12.04
N MET A 241 3.97 -1.63 -11.90
CA MET A 241 3.64 -2.53 -13.02
C MET A 241 2.13 -2.57 -13.24
N ALA A 242 1.70 -2.83 -14.48
CA ALA A 242 0.30 -3.06 -14.83
C ALA A 242 0.14 -4.38 -15.58
N LEU A 243 -0.81 -5.21 -15.16
CA LEU A 243 -1.12 -6.48 -15.79
C LEU A 243 -2.59 -6.52 -16.22
N ALA A 244 -2.82 -6.72 -17.51
CA ALA A 244 -4.15 -6.87 -18.07
C ALA A 244 -4.14 -7.85 -19.26
N GLY A 245 -5.08 -8.80 -19.31
CA GLY A 245 -5.21 -9.77 -20.40
C GLY A 245 -3.95 -10.59 -20.67
N GLY A 246 -3.14 -10.84 -19.64
CA GLY A 246 -1.86 -11.55 -19.75
C GLY A 246 -0.69 -10.71 -20.31
N LEU A 247 -0.88 -9.41 -20.50
CA LEU A 247 0.14 -8.47 -20.90
C LEU A 247 0.61 -7.68 -19.68
N LEU A 248 1.91 -7.81 -19.36
CA LEU A 248 2.56 -7.10 -18.25
C LEU A 248 3.36 -5.91 -18.79
N VAL A 249 2.94 -4.70 -18.41
CA VAL A 249 3.66 -3.47 -18.71
C VAL A 249 4.51 -3.08 -17.49
N LEU A 250 5.77 -2.84 -17.72
CA LEU A 250 6.74 -2.43 -16.72
C LEU A 250 7.76 -1.45 -17.31
N ARG A 251 8.41 -0.66 -16.46
CA ARG A 251 9.36 0.37 -16.89
C ARG A 251 10.46 0.63 -15.86
N ASP A 252 11.57 1.17 -16.37
CA ASP A 252 12.56 1.91 -15.59
C ASP A 252 12.45 3.42 -15.85
N SER A 253 13.48 4.19 -15.52
CA SER A 253 13.54 5.63 -15.76
C SER A 253 13.63 6.01 -17.25
N THR A 254 14.04 5.09 -18.13
CA THR A 254 14.38 5.36 -19.54
C THR A 254 13.55 4.56 -20.53
N ARG A 255 13.03 3.39 -20.15
CA ARG A 255 12.41 2.43 -21.05
C ARG A 255 11.12 1.86 -20.46
N MET A 256 10.13 1.65 -21.31
CA MET A 256 8.90 0.91 -21.02
C MET A 256 8.81 -0.30 -21.94
N VAL A 257 8.46 -1.45 -21.39
CA VAL A 257 8.28 -2.71 -22.13
C VAL A 257 6.94 -3.34 -21.80
N CYS A 258 6.43 -4.12 -22.75
CA CYS A 258 5.27 -4.98 -22.58
C CYS A 258 5.72 -6.44 -22.73
N VAL A 259 5.51 -7.23 -21.70
CA VAL A 259 5.84 -8.67 -21.68
C VAL A 259 4.55 -9.45 -21.85
N ASP A 260 4.52 -10.36 -22.82
CA ASP A 260 3.42 -11.30 -23.01
C ASP A 260 3.60 -12.51 -22.07
N LEU A 261 2.72 -12.63 -21.09
CA LEU A 261 2.71 -13.73 -20.12
C LEU A 261 1.70 -14.85 -20.51
N ARG A 262 1.00 -14.68 -21.61
CA ARG A 262 0.13 -15.74 -22.13
C ARG A 262 0.99 -16.89 -22.62
N GLY A 263 0.68 -18.11 -22.19
CA GLY A 263 1.42 -19.29 -22.63
C GLY A 263 1.45 -19.35 -24.16
N GLY A 264 2.67 -19.32 -24.73
CA GLY A 264 2.84 -19.61 -26.14
C GLY A 264 2.34 -21.01 -26.44
N LYS A 265 1.61 -21.16 -27.56
CA LYS A 265 1.27 -22.45 -28.15
C LYS A 265 2.52 -23.07 -28.74
#